data_3b74024326bc56e1d639fc889a7d28a4
#
_entry.id   3b74024326bc56e1d639fc889a7d28a4
#
_cell.length_a   1.000
_cell.length_b   1.000
_cell.length_c   1.000
_cell.angle_alpha   90.00
_cell.angle_beta   90.00
_cell.angle_gamma   90.00
#
_symmetry.space_group_name_H-M   'P 1'
#
loop_
_entity.id
_entity.type
_entity.pdbx_description
1 polymer ?
#
loop_
_entity_poly.entity_id
_entity_poly.type
_entity_poly.pdbx_seq_one_letter_code
_entity_poly.pdbx_strand_id
1 'polypeptide(L)'
;MMRLFCLLSVCYLWFCGFGGKQEGKVSDSALYVLKDKAYGHISKGEYQETERVCQEILQNTVWGGQEWFYTYALIYQGQARIMLGKTQEGLQDLLGAKRLAEIQHNDSALCSVYNGLGLYEQNVTCDYYRSLNYYREGCDIAERCGHRLLYCLLVANIAEVLTLRNEEAGLEYAEKCYLLGRQNNDPYLIYCGAISMARNLCLNRKMEEAWRYTREADRLSKRYDFKNRSDIYNTYGE
;
A
#
# COMPACT_ATOMS: atom_id res chain seq x y z
N MET A 1 -20.67 48.82 37.05
CA MET A 1 -19.26 48.44 36.79
C MET A 1 -18.85 47.29 37.70
N MET A 2 -19.47 46.11 37.59
CA MET A 2 -19.14 44.92 38.42
C MET A 2 -19.86 43.71 37.86
N ARG A 3 -19.42 43.19 36.68
CA ARG A 3 -19.88 41.93 36.09
C ARG A 3 -18.93 41.40 34.97
N LEU A 4 -17.62 41.62 35.09
CA LEU A 4 -16.67 41.16 34.09
C LEU A 4 -15.46 40.39 34.67
N PHE A 5 -15.53 39.87 35.89
CA PHE A 5 -14.41 39.21 36.56
C PHE A 5 -14.62 37.71 36.85
N CYS A 6 -15.75 37.09 36.44
CA CYS A 6 -16.03 35.67 36.73
C CYS A 6 -15.87 34.71 35.58
N LEU A 7 -15.41 35.11 34.39
CA LEU A 7 -15.30 34.21 33.24
C LEU A 7 -13.84 33.78 32.91
N LEU A 8 -12.85 34.31 33.62
CA LEU A 8 -11.42 33.92 33.41
C LEU A 8 -10.88 32.91 34.43
N SER A 9 -11.64 32.59 35.48
CA SER A 9 -11.18 31.61 36.51
C SER A 9 -11.63 30.17 36.24
N VAL A 10 -12.52 29.91 35.29
CA VAL A 10 -13.01 28.55 35.00
C VAL A 10 -12.15 27.86 33.92
N CYS A 11 -11.44 28.62 33.07
CA CYS A 11 -10.54 28.05 32.09
C CYS A 11 -9.18 27.59 32.62
N TYR A 12 -8.77 28.02 33.82
CA TYR A 12 -7.49 27.64 34.42
C TYR A 12 -7.53 26.33 35.22
N LEU A 13 -8.69 25.83 35.59
CA LEU A 13 -8.84 24.58 36.36
C LEU A 13 -9.04 23.33 35.49
N TRP A 14 -9.22 23.49 34.18
CA TRP A 14 -9.32 22.36 33.25
C TRP A 14 -7.95 21.91 32.67
N PHE A 15 -6.90 22.71 32.87
CA PHE A 15 -5.56 22.40 32.36
C PHE A 15 -4.63 21.71 33.36
N CYS A 16 -5.01 21.58 34.63
CA CYS A 16 -4.18 20.96 35.67
C CYS A 16 -4.61 19.56 36.10
N GLY A 17 -5.53 18.90 35.39
CA GLY A 17 -6.12 17.63 35.82
C GLY A 17 -5.83 16.41 34.94
N PHE A 18 -5.05 16.52 33.87
CA PHE A 18 -4.60 15.37 33.07
C PHE A 18 -3.08 15.15 33.26
N GLY A 19 -2.70 14.87 34.48
CA GLY A 19 -1.47 14.14 34.80
C GLY A 19 -1.68 12.65 34.44
N GLY A 20 -2.05 12.35 33.20
CA GLY A 20 -1.96 11.01 32.66
C GLY A 20 -0.49 10.61 32.72
N LYS A 21 -0.16 9.49 33.36
CA LYS A 21 1.14 8.83 33.30
C LYS A 21 1.60 8.91 31.84
N GLN A 22 2.67 9.62 31.56
CA GLN A 22 3.46 9.44 30.36
C GLN A 22 3.99 8.00 30.44
N GLU A 23 3.20 7.03 29.96
CA GLU A 23 3.72 5.72 29.66
C GLU A 23 4.89 5.97 28.72
N GLY A 24 6.06 5.45 29.07
CA GLY A 24 7.33 5.84 28.47
C GLY A 24 7.24 5.82 26.96
N LYS A 25 7.62 6.94 26.33
CA LYS A 25 7.67 7.13 24.89
C LYS A 25 8.31 5.90 24.24
N VAL A 26 7.57 5.21 23.37
CA VAL A 26 8.14 4.10 22.60
C VAL A 26 9.26 4.65 21.73
N SER A 27 10.40 4.01 21.76
CA SER A 27 11.58 4.46 21.02
C SER A 27 11.35 4.39 19.50
N ASP A 28 11.97 5.28 18.76
CA ASP A 28 11.92 5.26 17.31
C ASP A 28 12.39 3.91 16.74
N SER A 29 13.41 3.28 17.37
CA SER A 29 13.89 1.96 16.95
C SER A 29 12.81 0.87 17.08
N ALA A 30 11.98 0.91 18.11
CA ALA A 30 10.86 -0.03 18.26
C ALA A 30 9.77 0.25 17.24
N LEU A 31 9.46 1.51 16.96
CA LEU A 31 8.49 1.88 15.90
C LEU A 31 9.00 1.49 14.49
N TYR A 32 10.30 1.59 14.22
CA TYR A 32 10.89 1.07 12.98
C TYR A 32 10.66 -0.44 12.84
N VAL A 33 10.93 -1.21 13.88
CA VAL A 33 10.70 -2.67 13.88
C VAL A 33 9.23 -2.99 13.62
N LEU A 34 8.31 -2.29 14.28
CA LEU A 34 6.87 -2.48 14.06
C LEU A 34 6.46 -2.11 12.64
N LYS A 35 6.95 -1.00 12.10
CA LYS A 35 6.67 -0.58 10.71
C LYS A 35 7.16 -1.61 9.70
N ASP A 36 8.38 -2.12 9.86
CA ASP A 36 8.93 -3.14 8.97
C ASP A 36 8.19 -4.48 9.11
N LYS A 37 7.72 -4.82 10.32
CA LYS A 37 6.85 -5.97 10.55
C LYS A 37 5.49 -5.81 9.85
N ALA A 38 4.86 -4.63 9.95
CA ALA A 38 3.61 -4.34 9.25
C ALA A 38 3.79 -4.45 7.74
N TYR A 39 4.88 -3.90 7.18
CA TYR A 39 5.23 -4.06 5.77
C TYR A 39 5.44 -5.53 5.39
N GLY A 40 6.14 -6.30 6.22
CA GLY A 40 6.36 -7.73 6.02
C GLY A 40 5.06 -8.54 5.98
N HIS A 41 4.09 -8.23 6.85
CA HIS A 41 2.79 -8.89 6.87
C HIS A 41 1.94 -8.52 5.64
N ILE A 42 1.85 -7.24 5.28
CA ILE A 42 1.04 -6.82 4.13
C ILE A 42 1.58 -7.39 2.82
N SER A 43 2.90 -7.45 2.64
CA SER A 43 3.52 -8.03 1.45
C SER A 43 3.30 -9.54 1.31
N LYS A 44 2.96 -10.22 2.40
CA LYS A 44 2.58 -11.64 2.44
C LYS A 44 1.08 -11.88 2.39
N GLY A 45 0.25 -10.83 2.31
CA GLY A 45 -1.21 -10.94 2.37
C GLY A 45 -1.74 -11.33 3.77
N GLU A 46 -0.98 -11.07 4.83
CA GLU A 46 -1.36 -11.34 6.22
C GLU A 46 -2.11 -10.12 6.80
N TYR A 47 -3.28 -9.82 6.24
CA TYR A 47 -3.99 -8.56 6.47
C TYR A 47 -4.45 -8.34 7.91
N GLN A 48 -4.89 -9.40 8.61
CA GLN A 48 -5.28 -9.31 10.04
C GLN A 48 -4.08 -8.93 10.91
N GLU A 49 -2.92 -9.55 10.67
CA GLU A 49 -1.70 -9.24 11.40
C GLU A 49 -1.18 -7.84 11.05
N THR A 50 -1.32 -7.42 9.80
CA THR A 50 -1.01 -6.04 9.39
C THR A 50 -1.84 -5.04 10.19
N GLU A 51 -3.18 -5.23 10.24
CA GLU A 51 -4.07 -4.33 11.00
C GLU A 51 -3.69 -4.29 12.49
N ARG A 52 -3.41 -5.44 13.10
CA ARG A 52 -3.00 -5.53 14.50
C ARG A 52 -1.71 -4.75 14.80
N VAL A 53 -0.67 -4.95 13.96
CA VAL A 53 0.62 -4.26 14.15
C VAL A 53 0.48 -2.75 13.90
N CYS A 54 -0.33 -2.35 12.90
CA CYS A 54 -0.59 -0.94 12.65
C CYS A 54 -1.31 -0.27 13.83
N GLN A 55 -2.28 -0.94 14.44
CA GLN A 55 -2.95 -0.42 15.65
C GLN A 55 -1.94 -0.21 16.80
N GLU A 56 -0.98 -1.11 16.97
CA GLU A 56 0.08 -0.96 17.96
C GLU A 56 0.95 0.28 17.68
N ILE A 57 1.30 0.53 16.41
CA ILE A 57 2.02 1.76 16.02
C ILE A 57 1.19 3.00 16.33
N LEU A 58 -0.09 3.03 15.92
CA LEU A 58 -0.98 4.18 16.10
C LEU A 58 -1.18 4.55 17.57
N GLN A 59 -1.24 3.55 18.46
CA GLN A 59 -1.39 3.74 19.90
C GLN A 59 -0.10 4.25 20.59
N ASN A 60 1.05 3.91 20.04
CA ASN A 60 2.35 4.19 20.64
C ASN A 60 3.10 5.36 20.01
N THR A 61 2.58 5.93 18.92
CA THR A 61 3.19 7.09 18.26
C THR A 61 2.88 8.37 19.01
N VAL A 62 3.91 9.16 19.29
CA VAL A 62 3.80 10.47 19.96
C VAL A 62 3.99 11.58 18.92
N TRP A 63 3.11 12.60 18.98
CA TRP A 63 3.24 13.79 18.14
C TRP A 63 4.45 14.65 18.56
N GLY A 64 5.15 15.23 17.59
CA GLY A 64 6.37 16.00 17.79
C GLY A 64 7.64 15.21 17.41
N GLY A 65 7.61 14.49 16.27
CA GLY A 65 8.76 13.83 15.65
C GLY A 65 8.55 12.39 15.19
N GLN A 66 7.40 11.78 15.52
CA GLN A 66 7.10 10.39 15.14
C GLN A 66 5.92 10.26 14.17
N GLU A 67 5.39 11.37 13.66
CA GLU A 67 4.17 11.43 12.85
C GLU A 67 4.28 10.63 11.56
N TRP A 68 5.47 10.46 11.03
CA TRP A 68 5.68 9.67 9.83
C TRP A 68 5.41 8.17 10.05
N PHE A 69 5.65 7.61 11.27
CA PHE A 69 5.27 6.24 11.62
C PHE A 69 3.75 6.09 11.61
N TYR A 70 3.05 7.09 12.16
CA TYR A 70 1.60 7.15 12.17
C TYR A 70 1.05 7.16 10.74
N THR A 71 1.66 7.95 9.85
CA THR A 71 1.26 8.02 8.43
C THR A 71 1.41 6.67 7.73
N TYR A 72 2.55 5.97 7.89
CA TYR A 72 2.72 4.65 7.30
C TYR A 72 1.81 3.59 7.93
N ALA A 73 1.53 3.66 9.22
CA ALA A 73 0.57 2.76 9.86
C ALA A 73 -0.84 2.92 9.27
N LEU A 74 -1.30 4.15 9.04
CA LEU A 74 -2.58 4.40 8.35
C LEU A 74 -2.58 3.85 6.91
N ILE A 75 -1.47 3.99 6.16
CA ILE A 75 -1.37 3.46 4.80
C ILE A 75 -1.54 1.94 4.80
N TYR A 76 -0.73 1.23 5.60
CA TYR A 76 -0.77 -0.23 5.63
C TYR A 76 -2.08 -0.76 6.22
N GLN A 77 -2.61 -0.11 7.26
CA GLN A 77 -3.92 -0.45 7.84
C GLN A 77 -5.04 -0.24 6.83
N GLY A 78 -5.03 0.87 6.12
CA GLY A 78 -6.03 1.18 5.10
C GLY A 78 -6.05 0.14 3.98
N GLN A 79 -4.88 -0.21 3.45
CA GLN A 79 -4.75 -1.26 2.43
C GLN A 79 -5.23 -2.63 2.98
N ALA A 80 -4.80 -3.02 4.18
CA ALA A 80 -5.21 -4.28 4.80
C ALA A 80 -6.71 -4.33 5.04
N ARG A 81 -7.34 -3.25 5.50
CA ARG A 81 -8.79 -3.14 5.71
C ARG A 81 -9.58 -3.28 4.43
N ILE A 82 -9.12 -2.68 3.33
CA ILE A 82 -9.73 -2.86 2.01
C ILE A 82 -9.76 -4.34 1.64
N MET A 83 -8.64 -5.03 1.79
CA MET A 83 -8.53 -6.47 1.49
C MET A 83 -9.32 -7.37 2.45
N LEU A 84 -9.63 -6.89 3.66
CA LEU A 84 -10.50 -7.56 4.64
C LEU A 84 -12.00 -7.24 4.45
N GLY A 85 -12.36 -6.43 3.45
CA GLY A 85 -13.74 -6.00 3.21
C GLY A 85 -14.21 -4.83 4.10
N LYS A 86 -13.34 -4.28 4.96
CA LYS A 86 -13.60 -3.08 5.78
C LYS A 86 -13.34 -1.81 4.95
N THR A 87 -14.04 -1.69 3.83
CA THR A 87 -13.70 -0.76 2.74
C THR A 87 -13.83 0.71 3.11
N GLN A 88 -14.85 1.08 3.88
CA GLN A 88 -15.09 2.44 4.35
C GLN A 88 -13.98 2.91 5.31
N GLU A 89 -13.64 2.05 6.28
CA GLU A 89 -12.59 2.33 7.26
C GLU A 89 -11.23 2.43 6.55
N GLY A 90 -10.96 1.52 5.61
CA GLY A 90 -9.73 1.54 4.83
C GLY A 90 -9.58 2.81 3.98
N LEU A 91 -10.67 3.28 3.36
CA LEU A 91 -10.66 4.54 2.62
C LEU A 91 -10.40 5.75 3.55
N GLN A 92 -11.01 5.77 4.74
CA GLN A 92 -10.79 6.83 5.72
C GLN A 92 -9.33 6.88 6.19
N ASP A 93 -8.71 5.72 6.44
CA ASP A 93 -7.29 5.62 6.80
C ASP A 93 -6.40 6.19 5.69
N LEU A 94 -6.63 5.80 4.43
CA LEU A 94 -5.86 6.30 3.28
C LEU A 94 -6.02 7.80 3.06
N LEU A 95 -7.23 8.34 3.21
CA LEU A 95 -7.47 9.78 3.11
C LEU A 95 -6.83 10.55 4.28
N GLY A 96 -6.82 9.96 5.47
CA GLY A 96 -6.10 10.49 6.63
C GLY A 96 -4.59 10.51 6.38
N ALA A 97 -4.04 9.41 5.88
CA ALA A 97 -2.63 9.29 5.52
C ALA A 97 -2.23 10.28 4.41
N LYS A 98 -3.11 10.50 3.41
CA LYS A 98 -2.87 11.48 2.35
C LYS A 98 -2.63 12.88 2.92
N ARG A 99 -3.56 13.35 3.77
CA ARG A 99 -3.43 14.68 4.41
C ARG A 99 -2.15 14.80 5.22
N LEU A 100 -1.78 13.76 5.97
CA LEU A 100 -0.55 13.77 6.76
C LEU A 100 0.70 13.77 5.87
N ALA A 101 0.73 12.96 4.81
CA ALA A 101 1.84 12.92 3.87
C ALA A 101 2.05 14.26 3.16
N GLU A 102 0.96 14.95 2.80
CA GLU A 102 0.99 16.30 2.21
C GLU A 102 1.57 17.33 3.20
N ILE A 103 1.12 17.34 4.46
CA ILE A 103 1.62 18.23 5.52
C ILE A 103 3.10 17.97 5.82
N GLN A 104 3.51 16.71 5.81
CA GLN A 104 4.89 16.27 6.08
C GLN A 104 5.82 16.44 4.87
N HIS A 105 5.30 16.83 3.70
CA HIS A 105 6.04 16.84 2.42
C HIS A 105 6.73 15.49 2.15
N ASN A 106 6.04 14.39 2.48
CA ASN A 106 6.58 13.04 2.38
C ASN A 106 6.12 12.37 1.07
N ASP A 107 6.86 12.58 0.00
CA ASP A 107 6.57 12.04 -1.33
C ASP A 107 6.51 10.50 -1.33
N SER A 108 7.37 9.82 -0.57
CA SER A 108 7.32 8.35 -0.47
C SER A 108 6.02 7.83 0.16
N ALA A 109 5.55 8.50 1.22
CA ALA A 109 4.27 8.17 1.84
C ALA A 109 3.11 8.49 0.88
N LEU A 110 3.15 9.64 0.21
CA LEU A 110 2.12 10.05 -0.75
C LEU A 110 2.02 9.07 -1.91
N CYS A 111 3.15 8.59 -2.44
CA CYS A 111 3.20 7.55 -3.46
C CYS A 111 2.53 6.25 -2.98
N SER A 112 2.78 5.83 -1.73
CA SER A 112 2.16 4.64 -1.12
C SER A 112 0.65 4.83 -0.90
N VAL A 113 0.21 6.05 -0.59
CA VAL A 113 -1.22 6.40 -0.50
C VAL A 113 -1.90 6.27 -1.86
N TYR A 114 -1.30 6.79 -2.93
CA TYR A 114 -1.86 6.67 -4.28
C TYR A 114 -1.96 5.21 -4.72
N ASN A 115 -1.00 4.37 -4.35
CA ASN A 115 -1.11 2.92 -4.53
C ASN A 115 -2.35 2.35 -3.81
N GLY A 116 -2.56 2.72 -2.55
CA GLY A 116 -3.72 2.27 -1.76
C GLY A 116 -5.05 2.76 -2.33
N LEU A 117 -5.14 4.03 -2.76
CA LEU A 117 -6.35 4.59 -3.38
C LEU A 117 -6.63 3.93 -4.74
N GLY A 118 -5.60 3.64 -5.53
CA GLY A 118 -5.73 2.87 -6.76
C GLY A 118 -6.29 1.47 -6.51
N LEU A 119 -5.81 0.77 -5.49
CA LEU A 119 -6.33 -0.54 -5.07
C LEU A 119 -7.80 -0.44 -4.61
N TYR A 120 -8.19 0.62 -3.91
CA TYR A 120 -9.58 0.86 -3.53
C TYR A 120 -10.48 0.99 -4.76
N GLU A 121 -10.13 1.83 -5.71
CA GLU A 121 -10.92 2.01 -6.94
C GLU A 121 -10.95 0.73 -7.80
N GLN A 122 -9.87 -0.04 -7.83
CA GLN A 122 -9.80 -1.30 -8.56
C GLN A 122 -10.70 -2.38 -7.94
N ASN A 123 -10.62 -2.59 -6.63
CA ASN A 123 -11.20 -3.76 -5.97
C ASN A 123 -12.56 -3.50 -5.33
N VAL A 124 -12.90 -2.25 -5.02
CA VAL A 124 -14.15 -1.90 -4.32
C VAL A 124 -15.16 -1.25 -5.25
N THR A 125 -14.75 -0.20 -5.97
CA THR A 125 -15.65 0.54 -6.87
C THR A 125 -15.65 -0.02 -8.28
N CYS A 126 -14.63 -0.82 -8.65
CA CYS A 126 -14.38 -1.28 -10.02
C CYS A 126 -14.24 -0.13 -11.02
N ASP A 127 -13.87 1.07 -10.54
CA ASP A 127 -13.57 2.21 -11.40
C ASP A 127 -12.11 2.15 -11.87
N TYR A 128 -11.89 1.35 -12.90
CA TYR A 128 -10.55 1.14 -13.48
C TYR A 128 -9.93 2.43 -14.05
N TYR A 129 -10.75 3.41 -14.46
CA TYR A 129 -10.24 4.68 -14.94
C TYR A 129 -9.62 5.49 -13.80
N ARG A 130 -10.33 5.61 -12.67
CA ARG A 130 -9.81 6.27 -11.47
C ARG A 130 -8.61 5.55 -10.88
N SER A 131 -8.66 4.22 -10.86
CA SER A 131 -7.56 3.38 -10.43
C SER A 131 -6.28 3.68 -11.22
N LEU A 132 -6.35 3.69 -12.56
CA LEU A 132 -5.22 4.04 -13.43
C LEU A 132 -4.70 5.45 -13.18
N ASN A 133 -5.57 6.42 -12.92
CA ASN A 133 -5.15 7.78 -12.61
C ASN A 133 -4.33 7.83 -11.31
N TYR A 134 -4.81 7.20 -10.24
CA TYR A 134 -4.06 7.13 -8.98
C TYR A 134 -2.72 6.42 -9.15
N TYR A 135 -2.66 5.30 -9.86
CA TYR A 135 -1.39 4.61 -10.09
C TYR A 135 -0.41 5.45 -10.91
N ARG A 136 -0.88 6.19 -11.92
CA ARG A 136 -0.01 7.09 -12.72
C ARG A 136 0.51 8.25 -11.90
N GLU A 137 -0.35 8.91 -11.11
CA GLU A 137 0.10 9.96 -10.17
C GLU A 137 1.16 9.43 -9.19
N GLY A 138 0.94 8.21 -8.68
CA GLY A 138 1.93 7.53 -7.85
C GLY A 138 3.26 7.26 -8.58
N CYS A 139 3.20 6.82 -9.85
CA CYS A 139 4.40 6.60 -10.68
C CYS A 139 5.19 7.89 -10.87
N ASP A 140 4.52 9.00 -11.20
CA ASP A 140 5.16 10.29 -11.41
C ASP A 140 5.89 10.78 -10.15
N ILE A 141 5.31 10.56 -8.97
CA ILE A 141 5.95 10.89 -7.69
C ILE A 141 7.12 9.95 -7.43
N ALA A 142 6.93 8.63 -7.59
CA ALA A 142 7.97 7.63 -7.35
C ALA A 142 9.20 7.86 -8.24
N GLU A 143 9.00 8.26 -9.49
CA GLU A 143 10.07 8.58 -10.42
C GLU A 143 10.82 9.83 -9.97
N ARG A 144 10.11 10.91 -9.61
CA ARG A 144 10.73 12.16 -9.13
C ARG A 144 11.56 11.98 -7.85
N CYS A 145 11.06 11.18 -6.89
CA CYS A 145 11.77 10.94 -5.63
C CYS A 145 12.75 9.76 -5.69
N GLY A 146 12.89 9.08 -6.85
CA GLY A 146 13.79 7.96 -7.03
C GLY A 146 13.37 6.68 -6.30
N HIS A 147 12.09 6.55 -5.94
CA HIS A 147 11.58 5.39 -5.18
C HIS A 147 11.29 4.19 -6.09
N ARG A 148 12.33 3.53 -6.54
CA ARG A 148 12.27 2.46 -7.56
C ARG A 148 11.29 1.34 -7.23
N LEU A 149 11.27 0.86 -5.98
CA LEU A 149 10.39 -0.26 -5.59
C LEU A 149 8.91 0.11 -5.75
N LEU A 150 8.49 1.26 -5.24
CA LEU A 150 7.10 1.71 -5.40
C LEU A 150 6.74 1.97 -6.86
N TYR A 151 7.64 2.55 -7.64
CA TYR A 151 7.44 2.69 -9.08
C TYR A 151 7.14 1.36 -9.76
N CYS A 152 7.94 0.32 -9.46
CA CYS A 152 7.72 -1.00 -10.01
C CYS A 152 6.39 -1.62 -9.60
N LEU A 153 5.98 -1.47 -8.32
CA LEU A 153 4.68 -1.95 -7.83
C LEU A 153 3.51 -1.26 -8.53
N LEU A 154 3.61 0.05 -8.72
CA LEU A 154 2.58 0.82 -9.43
C LEU A 154 2.49 0.43 -10.91
N VAL A 155 3.63 0.20 -11.58
CA VAL A 155 3.67 -0.32 -12.96
C VAL A 155 3.00 -1.70 -13.05
N ALA A 156 3.22 -2.57 -12.05
CA ALA A 156 2.55 -3.87 -11.98
C ALA A 156 1.02 -3.73 -11.85
N ASN A 157 0.56 -2.83 -10.99
CA ASN A 157 -0.87 -2.57 -10.81
C ASN A 157 -1.51 -1.96 -12.07
N ILE A 158 -0.81 -1.07 -12.77
CA ILE A 158 -1.26 -0.55 -14.07
C ILE A 158 -1.40 -1.70 -15.08
N ALA A 159 -0.40 -2.59 -15.16
CA ALA A 159 -0.44 -3.75 -16.03
C ALA A 159 -1.66 -4.64 -15.73
N GLU A 160 -1.94 -4.88 -14.45
CA GLU A 160 -3.10 -5.67 -14.02
C GLU A 160 -4.43 -5.02 -14.46
N VAL A 161 -4.62 -3.73 -14.18
CA VAL A 161 -5.86 -3.03 -14.56
C VAL A 161 -6.05 -3.01 -16.07
N LEU A 162 -5.00 -2.76 -16.85
CA LEU A 162 -5.09 -2.76 -18.31
C LEU A 162 -5.41 -4.17 -18.85
N THR A 163 -4.85 -5.21 -18.18
CA THR A 163 -5.17 -6.62 -18.50
C THR A 163 -6.64 -6.92 -18.23
N LEU A 164 -7.19 -6.49 -17.06
CA LEU A 164 -8.61 -6.65 -16.72
C LEU A 164 -9.55 -5.95 -17.71
N ARG A 165 -9.10 -4.85 -18.31
CA ARG A 165 -9.83 -4.11 -19.35
C ARG A 165 -9.63 -4.68 -20.75
N ASN A 166 -8.81 -5.71 -20.89
CA ASN A 166 -8.42 -6.30 -22.19
C ASN A 166 -7.82 -5.26 -23.16
N GLU A 167 -7.01 -4.35 -22.64
CA GLU A 167 -6.28 -3.34 -23.43
C GLU A 167 -4.89 -3.86 -23.84
N GLU A 168 -4.51 -3.67 -25.09
CA GLU A 168 -3.21 -4.11 -25.63
C GLU A 168 -2.01 -3.54 -24.85
N ALA A 169 -2.15 -2.31 -24.33
CA ALA A 169 -1.13 -1.69 -23.48
C ALA A 169 -0.82 -2.50 -22.21
N GLY A 170 -1.72 -3.38 -21.77
CA GLY A 170 -1.47 -4.26 -20.62
C GLY A 170 -0.23 -5.14 -20.80
N LEU A 171 0.02 -5.63 -22.01
CA LEU A 171 1.19 -6.45 -22.30
C LEU A 171 2.50 -5.63 -22.18
N GLU A 172 2.53 -4.41 -22.66
CA GLU A 172 3.69 -3.51 -22.57
C GLU A 172 4.04 -3.21 -21.10
N TYR A 173 3.03 -2.88 -20.29
CA TYR A 173 3.24 -2.62 -18.87
C TYR A 173 3.64 -3.89 -18.10
N ALA A 174 3.12 -5.06 -18.47
CA ALA A 174 3.51 -6.34 -17.89
C ALA A 174 4.99 -6.66 -18.19
N GLU A 175 5.41 -6.46 -19.43
CA GLU A 175 6.81 -6.62 -19.82
C GLU A 175 7.72 -5.64 -19.07
N LYS A 176 7.33 -4.38 -18.98
CA LYS A 176 8.04 -3.34 -18.20
C LYS A 176 8.22 -3.77 -16.74
N CYS A 177 7.15 -4.23 -16.09
CA CYS A 177 7.21 -4.75 -14.72
C CYS A 177 8.19 -5.92 -14.58
N TYR A 178 8.09 -6.89 -15.48
CA TYR A 178 8.96 -8.07 -15.48
C TYR A 178 10.43 -7.70 -15.64
N LEU A 179 10.76 -6.82 -16.59
CA LEU A 179 12.12 -6.34 -16.83
C LEU A 179 12.67 -5.55 -15.64
N LEU A 180 11.87 -4.68 -15.05
CA LEU A 180 12.24 -3.94 -13.83
C LEU A 180 12.53 -4.89 -12.67
N GLY A 181 11.71 -5.93 -12.49
CA GLY A 181 11.96 -6.97 -11.49
C GLY A 181 13.29 -7.69 -11.73
N ARG A 182 13.60 -8.02 -12.98
CA ARG A 182 14.87 -8.65 -13.37
C ARG A 182 16.07 -7.74 -13.12
N GLN A 183 15.97 -6.45 -13.49
CA GLN A 183 17.04 -5.47 -13.30
C GLN A 183 17.35 -5.22 -11.82
N ASN A 184 16.33 -5.26 -10.96
CA ASN A 184 16.49 -5.05 -9.52
C ASN A 184 16.75 -6.34 -8.73
N ASN A 185 16.79 -7.50 -9.39
CA ASN A 185 16.85 -8.83 -8.75
C ASN A 185 15.77 -9.02 -7.68
N ASP A 186 14.56 -8.49 -7.92
CA ASP A 186 13.43 -8.54 -7.00
C ASP A 186 12.50 -9.71 -7.37
N PRO A 187 12.48 -10.80 -6.58
CA PRO A 187 11.67 -11.97 -6.89
C PRO A 187 10.16 -11.69 -6.92
N TYR A 188 9.66 -10.75 -6.09
CA TYR A 188 8.25 -10.41 -6.05
C TYR A 188 7.82 -9.66 -7.31
N LEU A 189 8.61 -8.68 -7.75
CA LEU A 189 8.33 -7.95 -9.00
C LEU A 189 8.43 -8.86 -10.23
N ILE A 190 9.41 -9.78 -10.26
CA ILE A 190 9.51 -10.79 -11.33
C ILE A 190 8.23 -11.65 -11.33
N TYR A 191 7.77 -12.07 -10.15
CA TYR A 191 6.55 -12.85 -9.99
C TYR A 191 5.31 -12.09 -10.51
N CYS A 192 5.11 -10.84 -10.08
CA CYS A 192 3.99 -10.00 -10.53
C CYS A 192 4.03 -9.78 -12.05
N GLY A 193 5.20 -9.43 -12.59
CA GLY A 193 5.39 -9.24 -14.01
C GLY A 193 5.13 -10.52 -14.81
N ALA A 194 5.61 -11.67 -14.32
CA ALA A 194 5.39 -12.96 -14.97
C ALA A 194 3.89 -13.35 -15.01
N ILE A 195 3.14 -13.14 -13.92
CA ILE A 195 1.69 -13.36 -13.91
C ILE A 195 1.00 -12.46 -14.92
N SER A 196 1.30 -11.16 -14.91
CA SER A 196 0.70 -10.20 -15.83
C SER A 196 1.04 -10.54 -17.28
N MET A 197 2.30 -10.95 -17.59
CA MET A 197 2.71 -11.45 -18.91
C MET A 197 1.90 -12.68 -19.32
N ALA A 198 1.80 -13.67 -18.43
CA ALA A 198 1.05 -14.90 -18.72
C ALA A 198 -0.41 -14.61 -19.06
N ARG A 199 -1.10 -13.80 -18.26
CA ARG A 199 -2.50 -13.41 -18.51
C ARG A 199 -2.68 -12.70 -19.85
N ASN A 200 -1.86 -11.68 -20.14
CA ASN A 200 -1.93 -10.96 -21.40
C ASN A 200 -1.66 -11.87 -22.62
N LEU A 201 -0.68 -12.77 -22.49
CA LEU A 201 -0.38 -13.72 -23.57
C LEU A 201 -1.50 -14.74 -23.76
N CYS A 202 -2.17 -15.20 -22.70
CA CYS A 202 -3.37 -16.05 -22.81
C CYS A 202 -4.49 -15.32 -23.57
N LEU A 203 -4.79 -14.07 -23.21
CA LEU A 203 -5.80 -13.24 -23.90
C LEU A 203 -5.48 -13.09 -25.40
N ASN A 204 -4.19 -13.00 -25.74
CA ASN A 204 -3.71 -12.92 -27.12
C ASN A 204 -3.51 -14.30 -27.80
N ARG A 205 -3.99 -15.39 -27.19
CA ARG A 205 -3.88 -16.77 -27.68
C ARG A 205 -2.45 -17.29 -27.91
N LYS A 206 -1.46 -16.69 -27.24
CA LYS A 206 -0.05 -17.09 -27.28
C LYS A 206 0.28 -18.07 -26.15
N MET A 207 -0.36 -19.23 -26.14
CA MET A 207 -0.34 -20.18 -25.04
C MET A 207 1.05 -20.69 -24.66
N GLU A 208 1.91 -21.00 -25.63
CA GLU A 208 3.26 -21.50 -25.38
C GLU A 208 4.15 -20.48 -24.64
N GLU A 209 4.02 -19.21 -25.04
CA GLU A 209 4.74 -18.12 -24.37
C GLU A 209 4.17 -17.89 -22.96
N ALA A 210 2.84 -17.90 -22.81
CA ALA A 210 2.16 -17.77 -21.53
C ALA A 210 2.64 -18.86 -20.53
N TRP A 211 2.76 -20.10 -20.97
CA TRP A 211 3.23 -21.22 -20.17
C TRP A 211 4.63 -21.01 -19.57
N ARG A 212 5.52 -20.35 -20.30
CA ARG A 212 6.87 -20.06 -19.77
C ARG A 212 6.83 -19.13 -18.58
N TYR A 213 6.05 -18.07 -18.66
CA TYR A 213 5.88 -17.10 -17.57
C TYR A 213 5.11 -17.71 -16.39
N THR A 214 4.07 -18.50 -16.66
CA THR A 214 3.30 -19.20 -15.61
C THR A 214 4.19 -20.13 -14.79
N ARG A 215 5.06 -20.92 -15.43
CA ARG A 215 6.01 -21.80 -14.74
C ARG A 215 7.05 -21.03 -13.92
N GLU A 216 7.48 -19.86 -14.40
CA GLU A 216 8.40 -19.02 -13.64
C GLU A 216 7.72 -18.44 -12.40
N ALA A 217 6.49 -17.93 -12.55
CA ALA A 217 5.69 -17.44 -11.43
C ALA A 217 5.44 -18.53 -10.37
N ASP A 218 5.04 -19.74 -10.79
CA ASP A 218 4.85 -20.88 -9.88
C ASP A 218 6.13 -21.22 -9.08
N ARG A 219 7.28 -21.28 -9.78
CA ARG A 219 8.58 -21.54 -9.14
C ARG A 219 8.94 -20.46 -8.10
N LEU A 220 8.73 -19.19 -8.44
CA LEU A 220 9.01 -18.09 -7.52
C LEU A 220 8.05 -18.10 -6.33
N SER A 221 6.75 -18.32 -6.56
CA SER A 221 5.76 -18.44 -5.50
C SER A 221 6.08 -19.55 -4.50
N LYS A 222 6.50 -20.72 -5.00
CA LYS A 222 6.91 -21.84 -4.13
C LYS A 222 8.20 -21.57 -3.36
N ARG A 223 9.16 -20.88 -4.00
CA ARG A 223 10.47 -20.60 -3.39
C ARG A 223 10.40 -19.54 -2.30
N TYR A 224 9.57 -18.53 -2.48
CA TYR A 224 9.50 -17.35 -1.61
C TYR A 224 8.18 -17.26 -0.81
N ASP A 225 7.34 -18.30 -0.89
CA ASP A 225 6.03 -18.40 -0.21
C ASP A 225 5.09 -17.20 -0.48
N PHE A 226 5.02 -16.76 -1.73
CA PHE A 226 4.06 -15.75 -2.12
C PHE A 226 2.63 -16.31 -2.09
N LYS A 227 1.71 -15.69 -1.30
CA LYS A 227 0.38 -16.26 -1.00
C LYS A 227 -0.65 -16.14 -2.12
N ASN A 228 -0.45 -15.28 -3.11
CA ASN A 228 -1.39 -15.10 -4.23
C ASN A 228 -1.26 -16.20 -5.29
N ARG A 229 -1.24 -17.47 -4.84
CA ARG A 229 -1.16 -18.63 -5.74
C ARG A 229 -2.42 -18.82 -6.59
N SER A 230 -3.57 -18.29 -6.14
CA SER A 230 -4.84 -18.39 -6.89
C SER A 230 -4.72 -17.81 -8.30
N ASP A 231 -3.94 -16.76 -8.47
CA ASP A 231 -3.73 -16.13 -9.77
C ASP A 231 -2.97 -17.02 -10.76
N ILE A 232 -2.08 -17.87 -10.26
CA ILE A 232 -1.35 -18.85 -11.07
C ILE A 232 -2.29 -19.94 -11.53
N TYR A 233 -3.14 -20.47 -10.62
CA TYR A 233 -4.07 -21.55 -10.96
C TYR A 233 -5.13 -21.12 -11.95
N ASN A 234 -5.59 -19.86 -11.89
CA ASN A 234 -6.53 -19.32 -12.88
C ASN A 234 -5.90 -19.26 -14.28
N THR A 235 -4.57 -19.15 -14.38
CA THR A 235 -3.84 -19.18 -15.67
C THR A 235 -3.62 -20.62 -16.18
N TYR A 236 -3.70 -21.64 -15.29
CA TYR A 236 -3.59 -23.05 -15.65
C TYR A 236 -4.93 -23.70 -16.02
N GLY A 237 -6.06 -23.12 -15.56
CA GLY A 237 -7.38 -23.74 -15.67
C GLY A 237 -8.15 -23.41 -16.93
N GLU A 238 -7.59 -22.59 -17.79
CA GLU A 238 -8.14 -22.24 -19.12
C GLU A 238 -7.30 -22.86 -20.23
#